data_2fbd4de11ffc8d16b4510f66a1ead6fb
#
_entry.id   2fbd4de11ffc8d16b4510f66a1ead6fb
#
_cell.length_a   1.000
_cell.length_b   1.000
_cell.length_c   1.000
_cell.angle_alpha   90.00
_cell.angle_beta   90.00
_cell.angle_gamma   90.00
#
_symmetry.space_group_name_H-M   'P 1'
#
loop_
_entity.id
_entity.type
_entity.pdbx_description
1 polymer ?
#
loop_
_entity_poly.entity_id
_entity_poly.type
_entity_poly.pdbx_seq_one_letter_code
_entity_poly.pdbx_strand_id
1 'polypeptide(L)'
;MASFAKYHTAKGERWLIKIALTDPLTKEKIKTTRRGFKKLSEAKLVAKQLEAEEAKQNKNIKSHYFYKDIFLEYEEEYSKHLKPSTIYRKSVDFKNWILPTFGEKRLKDITKKDCQKYIDFMSTQLKSYKPIVIQARNVFDFAIQNDYIETSPFNNTVYPKTTIFEDDEKLEKFWDKEQSLYFLERLKATGTLKRYALFRTLLLTGMRKGELLALQENDLHEETQMISITKTLFYDENGNYQLLKPKTSSSVRDIHLDPETFAVLKDLIRQNKKLRLLSGEKVKHKFIFIKESSFEPFRNSYVNEVLNKLCKRFELPRITVHGLRHSCASLLFAAGVDIKVVQKLLGHAHIETTMNIYTHVTTEEIEKTTDLLINYLNEPKKKSSGGQKVVKKPK
;
A
#
# COMPACT_ATOMS: atom_id res chain seq x y z
N MET A 1 24.87 13.55 33.59
CA MET A 1 26.16 13.00 34.07
C MET A 1 26.51 13.68 35.35
N ALA A 2 26.86 12.89 36.39
CA ALA A 2 27.29 13.38 37.66
C ALA A 2 28.77 13.79 37.61
N SER A 3 29.15 14.92 38.26
CA SER A 3 30.53 15.33 38.48
C SER A 3 30.87 15.27 39.96
N PHE A 4 32.10 14.90 40.25
CA PHE A 4 32.58 14.67 41.62
C PHE A 4 33.72 15.65 41.92
N ALA A 5 33.67 16.29 43.06
CA ALA A 5 34.75 17.18 43.52
C ALA A 5 35.06 16.98 45.00
N LYS A 6 36.32 17.20 45.39
CA LYS A 6 36.74 17.26 46.79
C LYS A 6 36.54 18.65 47.36
N TYR A 7 36.27 18.73 48.63
CA TYR A 7 36.26 19.96 49.39
C TYR A 7 36.76 19.74 50.82
N HIS A 8 37.32 20.74 51.43
CA HIS A 8 37.87 20.69 52.78
C HIS A 8 36.84 21.11 53.83
N THR A 9 36.81 20.39 54.92
CA THR A 9 36.03 20.74 56.13
C THR A 9 36.93 20.74 57.38
N ALA A 10 36.49 21.29 58.49
CA ALA A 10 37.21 21.25 59.78
C ALA A 10 37.47 19.78 60.24
N LYS A 11 36.77 18.80 59.70
CA LYS A 11 36.93 17.36 60.02
C LYS A 11 37.64 16.57 58.89
N GLY A 12 38.38 17.22 57.97
CA GLY A 12 39.14 16.65 56.89
C GLY A 12 38.44 16.72 55.50
N GLU A 13 39.06 16.10 54.50
CA GLU A 13 38.55 16.10 53.13
C GLU A 13 37.24 15.30 52.98
N ARG A 14 36.34 15.82 52.13
CA ARG A 14 35.08 15.20 51.80
C ARG A 14 34.83 15.33 50.31
N TRP A 15 33.98 14.43 49.77
CA TRP A 15 33.52 14.46 48.39
C TRP A 15 32.12 15.08 48.29
N LEU A 16 31.88 15.73 47.17
CA LEU A 16 30.56 16.21 46.77
C LEU A 16 30.22 15.69 45.37
N ILE A 17 28.92 15.56 45.13
CA ILE A 17 28.32 15.22 43.84
C ILE A 17 27.61 16.46 43.33
N LYS A 18 27.86 16.86 42.09
CA LYS A 18 27.00 17.79 41.35
C LYS A 18 26.34 16.98 40.25
N ILE A 19 25.03 16.86 40.27
CA ILE A 19 24.23 16.14 39.31
C ILE A 19 23.12 17.03 38.79
N ALA A 20 22.87 16.98 37.46
CA ALA A 20 21.73 17.62 36.86
C ALA A 20 20.69 16.51 36.57
N LEU A 21 19.57 16.58 37.27
CA LEU A 21 18.42 15.72 37.10
C LEU A 21 17.39 16.46 36.25
N THR A 22 16.72 15.75 35.36
CA THR A 22 15.67 16.34 34.51
C THR A 22 14.33 16.22 35.23
N ASP A 23 13.66 17.34 35.44
CA ASP A 23 12.29 17.32 35.96
C ASP A 23 11.40 16.63 34.93
N PRO A 24 10.73 15.54 35.29
CA PRO A 24 9.96 14.76 34.38
C PRO A 24 8.70 15.46 33.83
N LEU A 25 8.19 16.50 34.54
CA LEU A 25 7.02 17.28 34.16
C LEU A 25 7.39 18.49 33.29
N THR A 26 8.40 19.28 33.75
CA THR A 26 8.80 20.53 33.07
C THR A 26 9.89 20.31 32.02
N LYS A 27 10.54 19.14 32.00
CA LYS A 27 11.73 18.81 31.19
C LYS A 27 12.93 19.74 31.45
N GLU A 28 12.87 20.54 32.49
CA GLU A 28 13.97 21.42 32.90
C GLU A 28 15.05 20.64 33.67
N LYS A 29 16.30 21.05 33.50
CA LYS A 29 17.44 20.45 34.21
C LYS A 29 17.65 21.13 35.57
N ILE A 30 17.30 20.42 36.65
CA ILE A 30 17.51 20.85 38.02
C ILE A 30 18.89 20.39 38.45
N LYS A 31 19.79 21.37 38.76
CA LYS A 31 21.13 21.09 39.29
C LYS A 31 21.05 20.84 40.78
N THR A 32 21.41 19.65 41.23
CA THR A 32 21.45 19.27 42.66
C THR A 32 22.88 18.98 43.08
N THR A 33 23.23 19.42 44.31
CA THR A 33 24.52 19.12 44.89
C THR A 33 24.33 18.35 46.20
N ARG A 34 24.95 17.18 46.34
CA ARG A 34 25.01 16.40 47.57
C ARG A 34 26.43 16.43 48.13
N ARG A 35 26.58 16.68 49.42
CA ARG A 35 27.90 16.86 50.09
C ARG A 35 28.04 15.87 51.25
N GLY A 36 29.27 15.65 51.71
CA GLY A 36 29.54 14.95 52.98
C GLY A 36 30.11 13.56 52.85
N PHE A 37 30.37 13.06 51.65
CA PHE A 37 30.87 11.68 51.45
C PHE A 37 32.34 11.55 51.86
N LYS A 38 32.64 10.48 52.63
CA LYS A 38 34.01 10.20 53.10
C LYS A 38 34.84 9.58 51.96
N LYS A 39 34.25 8.78 51.10
CA LYS A 39 34.92 8.08 50.00
C LYS A 39 34.27 8.42 48.66
N LEU A 40 35.07 8.43 47.58
CA LEU A 40 34.58 8.61 46.22
C LEU A 40 33.61 7.48 45.81
N SER A 41 33.83 6.27 46.30
CA SER A 41 32.95 5.11 46.02
C SER A 41 31.53 5.33 46.56
N GLU A 42 31.39 5.92 47.75
CA GLU A 42 30.08 6.27 48.33
C GLU A 42 29.37 7.34 47.47
N ALA A 43 30.12 8.35 47.04
CA ALA A 43 29.59 9.41 46.18
C ALA A 43 29.11 8.83 44.82
N LYS A 44 29.89 7.93 44.21
CA LYS A 44 29.51 7.27 42.97
C LYS A 44 28.27 6.39 43.13
N LEU A 45 28.13 5.66 44.24
CA LEU A 45 26.96 4.82 44.52
C LEU A 45 25.69 5.65 44.64
N VAL A 46 25.75 6.75 45.39
CA VAL A 46 24.60 7.67 45.55
C VAL A 46 24.25 8.36 44.24
N ALA A 47 25.24 8.75 43.42
CA ALA A 47 24.97 9.31 42.10
C ALA A 47 24.22 8.32 41.23
N LYS A 48 24.64 7.03 41.21
CA LYS A 48 23.96 5.95 40.47
C LYS A 48 22.54 5.67 40.97
N GLN A 49 22.32 5.79 42.30
CA GLN A 49 20.98 5.68 42.89
C GLN A 49 20.06 6.82 42.44
N LEU A 50 20.54 8.06 42.45
CA LEU A 50 19.78 9.24 42.01
C LEU A 50 19.44 9.17 40.54
N GLU A 51 20.37 8.73 39.69
CA GLU A 51 20.12 8.49 38.26
C GLU A 51 19.09 7.37 38.03
N ALA A 52 19.13 6.29 38.84
CA ALA A 52 18.17 5.21 38.77
C ALA A 52 16.77 5.62 39.26
N GLU A 53 16.70 6.47 40.30
CA GLU A 53 15.44 7.05 40.80
C GLU A 53 14.81 8.01 39.77
N GLU A 54 15.61 8.85 39.13
CA GLU A 54 15.17 9.71 38.04
C GLU A 54 14.59 8.89 36.88
N ALA A 55 15.31 7.85 36.47
CA ALA A 55 14.85 6.93 35.41
C ALA A 55 13.52 6.24 35.77
N LYS A 56 13.35 5.82 37.04
CA LYS A 56 12.10 5.23 37.55
C LYS A 56 10.94 6.24 37.57
N GLN A 57 11.21 7.48 38.03
CA GLN A 57 10.21 8.55 38.05
C GLN A 57 9.77 8.95 36.65
N ASN A 58 10.71 9.10 35.72
CA ASN A 58 10.43 9.35 34.30
C ASN A 58 9.58 8.23 33.67
N LYS A 59 9.89 6.96 33.94
CA LYS A 59 9.08 5.82 33.47
C LYS A 59 7.66 5.86 34.06
N ASN A 60 7.51 6.16 35.35
CA ASN A 60 6.19 6.24 35.99
C ASN A 60 5.31 7.34 35.38
N ILE A 61 5.86 8.49 35.09
CA ILE A 61 5.11 9.60 34.49
C ILE A 61 4.76 9.28 33.03
N LYS A 62 5.71 8.74 32.26
CA LYS A 62 5.47 8.31 30.90
C LYS A 62 4.35 7.26 30.80
N SER A 63 4.23 6.37 31.78
CA SER A 63 3.17 5.35 31.80
C SER A 63 1.76 5.90 32.09
N HIS A 64 1.62 7.17 32.47
CA HIS A 64 0.33 7.85 32.67
C HIS A 64 -0.27 8.44 31.39
N TYR A 65 0.47 8.46 30.29
CA TYR A 65 -0.05 8.93 29.00
C TYR A 65 -1.16 8.03 28.49
N PHE A 66 -2.15 8.65 27.84
CA PHE A 66 -3.20 7.92 27.12
C PHE A 66 -2.64 7.36 25.81
N TYR A 67 -3.25 6.28 25.35
CA TYR A 67 -2.87 5.69 24.06
C TYR A 67 -2.94 6.69 22.90
N LYS A 68 -3.96 7.58 22.88
CA LYS A 68 -4.12 8.63 21.87
C LYS A 68 -2.95 9.62 21.83
N ASP A 69 -2.36 9.95 22.99
CA ASP A 69 -1.24 10.90 23.05
C ASP A 69 0.00 10.29 22.37
N ILE A 70 0.27 9.03 22.66
CA ILE A 70 1.38 8.29 22.03
C ILE A 70 1.09 8.02 20.56
N PHE A 71 -0.17 7.78 20.19
CA PHE A 71 -0.56 7.67 18.79
C PHE A 71 -0.23 8.95 18.00
N LEU A 72 -0.49 10.14 18.54
CA LEU A 72 -0.18 11.41 17.88
C LEU A 72 1.33 11.59 17.65
N GLU A 73 2.16 11.25 18.64
CA GLU A 73 3.62 11.27 18.48
C GLU A 73 4.09 10.24 17.43
N TYR A 74 3.53 9.03 17.47
CA TYR A 74 3.80 7.99 16.49
C TYR A 74 3.37 8.44 15.09
N GLU A 75 2.20 9.06 14.94
CA GLU A 75 1.69 9.57 13.66
C GLU A 75 2.60 10.64 13.07
N GLU A 76 3.07 11.58 13.88
CA GLU A 76 4.02 12.62 13.45
C GLU A 76 5.32 11.98 12.92
N GLU A 77 5.85 10.97 13.59
CA GLU A 77 7.10 10.32 13.21
C GLU A 77 6.95 9.49 11.92
N TYR A 78 5.97 8.58 11.85
CA TYR A 78 5.86 7.71 10.69
C TYR A 78 5.34 8.43 9.44
N SER A 79 4.58 9.52 9.59
CA SER A 79 4.03 10.28 8.46
C SER A 79 5.13 10.90 7.59
N LYS A 80 6.29 11.22 8.18
CA LYS A 80 7.45 11.78 7.47
C LYS A 80 7.96 10.88 6.33
N HIS A 81 7.73 9.57 6.43
CA HIS A 81 8.29 8.57 5.53
C HIS A 81 7.23 7.87 4.65
N LEU A 82 5.95 8.18 4.81
CA LEU A 82 4.88 7.51 4.10
C LEU A 82 4.24 8.38 3.00
N LYS A 83 3.70 7.68 1.99
CA LYS A 83 2.91 8.35 0.94
C LYS A 83 1.56 8.82 1.49
N PRO A 84 1.00 9.96 1.01
CA PRO A 84 -0.27 10.50 1.47
C PRO A 84 -1.41 9.47 1.48
N SER A 85 -1.49 8.62 0.45
CA SER A 85 -2.50 7.55 0.38
C SER A 85 -2.38 6.49 1.48
N THR A 86 -1.17 6.25 1.98
CA THR A 86 -0.92 5.30 3.07
C THR A 86 -1.28 5.93 4.42
N ILE A 87 -0.91 7.22 4.60
CA ILE A 87 -1.26 8.01 5.79
C ILE A 87 -2.78 8.06 5.93
N TYR A 88 -3.47 8.47 4.86
CA TYR A 88 -4.93 8.53 4.83
C TYR A 88 -5.60 7.20 5.21
N ARG A 89 -5.17 6.09 4.60
CA ARG A 89 -5.73 4.78 4.94
C ARG A 89 -5.52 4.44 6.41
N LYS A 90 -4.31 4.67 6.94
CA LYS A 90 -4.01 4.41 8.34
C LYS A 90 -4.84 5.30 9.26
N SER A 91 -4.99 6.59 8.96
CA SER A 91 -5.82 7.50 9.78
C SER A 91 -7.29 7.03 9.86
N VAL A 92 -7.84 6.52 8.76
CA VAL A 92 -9.19 5.93 8.73
C VAL A 92 -9.25 4.67 9.61
N ASP A 93 -8.25 3.78 9.54
CA ASP A 93 -8.18 2.58 10.37
C ASP A 93 -8.07 2.94 11.85
N PHE A 94 -7.23 3.93 12.21
CA PHE A 94 -7.11 4.42 13.58
C PHE A 94 -8.41 5.04 14.08
N LYS A 95 -9.02 5.94 13.32
CA LYS A 95 -10.26 6.64 13.69
C LYS A 95 -11.43 5.69 13.91
N ASN A 96 -11.59 4.70 13.04
CA ASN A 96 -12.77 3.86 13.04
C ASN A 96 -12.64 2.63 13.97
N TRP A 97 -11.43 2.09 14.16
CA TRP A 97 -11.22 0.79 14.77
C TRP A 97 -10.31 0.79 15.99
N ILE A 98 -9.28 1.62 16.03
CA ILE A 98 -8.24 1.54 17.06
C ILE A 98 -8.52 2.52 18.20
N LEU A 99 -8.66 3.81 17.88
CA LEU A 99 -8.89 4.86 18.87
C LEU A 99 -10.18 4.70 19.68
N PRO A 100 -11.31 4.21 19.12
CA PRO A 100 -12.50 3.95 19.92
C PRO A 100 -12.28 2.91 21.03
N THR A 101 -11.33 1.99 20.85
CA THR A 101 -11.03 0.94 21.83
C THR A 101 -9.95 1.35 22.85
N PHE A 102 -8.90 1.97 22.37
CA PHE A 102 -7.69 2.23 23.17
C PHE A 102 -7.45 3.70 23.50
N GLY A 103 -7.97 4.63 22.68
CA GLY A 103 -7.60 6.04 22.71
C GLY A 103 -7.67 6.68 24.09
N GLU A 104 -8.77 6.48 24.81
CA GLU A 104 -9.02 7.07 26.14
C GLU A 104 -8.48 6.20 27.30
N LYS A 105 -7.73 5.15 27.03
CA LYS A 105 -7.10 4.31 28.03
C LYS A 105 -5.65 4.74 28.26
N ARG A 106 -5.20 4.73 29.51
CA ARG A 106 -3.79 4.92 29.82
C ARG A 106 -3.00 3.69 29.40
N LEU A 107 -1.80 3.89 28.85
CA LEU A 107 -0.98 2.77 28.34
C LEU A 107 -0.78 1.67 29.39
N LYS A 108 -0.53 2.02 30.65
CA LYS A 108 -0.32 1.08 31.75
C LYS A 108 -1.55 0.25 32.12
N ASP A 109 -2.74 0.76 31.81
CA ASP A 109 -4.00 0.12 32.20
C ASP A 109 -4.51 -0.82 31.09
N ILE A 110 -3.87 -0.79 29.90
CA ILE A 110 -4.18 -1.70 28.79
C ILE A 110 -3.50 -3.02 29.04
N THR A 111 -4.31 -4.06 29.28
CA THR A 111 -3.82 -5.41 29.59
C THR A 111 -3.77 -6.29 28.35
N LYS A 112 -3.04 -7.41 28.44
CA LYS A 112 -3.06 -8.49 27.43
C LYS A 112 -4.49 -8.96 27.14
N LYS A 113 -5.36 -9.02 28.18
CA LYS A 113 -6.75 -9.43 28.03
C LYS A 113 -7.55 -8.43 27.19
N ASP A 114 -7.28 -7.12 27.31
CA ASP A 114 -7.91 -6.10 26.49
C ASP A 114 -7.49 -6.22 25.03
N CYS A 115 -6.18 -6.46 24.79
CA CYS A 115 -5.67 -6.67 23.43
C CYS A 115 -6.23 -7.94 22.80
N GLN A 116 -6.37 -9.04 23.57
CA GLN A 116 -6.98 -10.26 23.03
C GLN A 116 -8.46 -10.05 22.70
N LYS A 117 -9.23 -9.41 23.58
CA LYS A 117 -10.62 -9.04 23.29
C LYS A 117 -10.77 -8.19 22.04
N TYR A 118 -9.85 -7.24 21.84
CA TYR A 118 -9.82 -6.41 20.63
C TYR A 118 -9.55 -7.25 19.38
N ILE A 119 -8.57 -8.17 19.42
CA ILE A 119 -8.28 -9.08 18.31
C ILE A 119 -9.48 -9.97 17.99
N ASP A 120 -10.09 -10.55 19.01
CA ASP A 120 -11.28 -11.42 18.86
C ASP A 120 -12.43 -10.64 18.23
N PHE A 121 -12.74 -9.45 18.73
CA PHE A 121 -13.73 -8.55 18.15
C PHE A 121 -13.42 -8.22 16.68
N MET A 122 -12.19 -7.80 16.38
CA MET A 122 -11.81 -7.44 15.01
C MET A 122 -11.94 -8.63 14.04
N SER A 123 -11.69 -9.85 14.50
CA SER A 123 -11.84 -11.06 13.69
C SER A 123 -13.28 -11.37 13.29
N THR A 124 -14.27 -10.84 14.07
CA THR A 124 -15.71 -10.94 13.75
C THR A 124 -16.23 -9.76 12.93
N GLN A 125 -15.47 -8.66 12.82
CA GLN A 125 -15.90 -7.48 12.09
C GLN A 125 -15.30 -7.40 10.67
N LEU A 126 -14.08 -7.89 10.49
CA LEU A 126 -13.34 -7.72 9.23
C LEU A 126 -12.59 -8.99 8.84
N LYS A 127 -12.77 -9.43 7.60
CA LYS A 127 -12.01 -10.54 7.01
C LYS A 127 -10.50 -10.27 7.06
N SER A 128 -10.06 -9.06 6.71
CA SER A 128 -8.67 -8.62 6.75
C SER A 128 -8.38 -7.76 7.99
N TYR A 129 -8.65 -8.25 9.19
CA TYR A 129 -8.46 -7.51 10.44
C TYR A 129 -6.98 -7.41 10.88
N LYS A 130 -6.15 -8.40 10.54
CA LYS A 130 -4.75 -8.48 11.01
C LYS A 130 -3.91 -7.23 10.75
N PRO A 131 -3.95 -6.59 9.55
CA PRO A 131 -3.20 -5.36 9.31
C PRO A 131 -3.58 -4.21 10.26
N ILE A 132 -4.86 -4.12 10.67
CA ILE A 132 -5.35 -3.08 11.57
C ILE A 132 -4.87 -3.36 13.00
N VAL A 133 -4.91 -4.62 13.43
CA VAL A 133 -4.36 -5.03 14.73
C VAL A 133 -2.85 -4.77 14.80
N ILE A 134 -2.11 -5.02 13.72
CA ILE A 134 -0.69 -4.71 13.64
C ILE A 134 -0.45 -3.19 13.77
N GLN A 135 -1.30 -2.35 13.19
CA GLN A 135 -1.20 -0.90 13.38
C GLN A 135 -1.40 -0.49 14.83
N ALA A 136 -2.38 -1.08 15.54
CA ALA A 136 -2.57 -0.84 16.96
C ALA A 136 -1.35 -1.26 17.79
N ARG A 137 -0.75 -2.41 17.47
CA ARG A 137 0.48 -2.91 18.11
C ARG A 137 1.67 -1.97 17.88
N ASN A 138 1.83 -1.43 16.67
CA ASN A 138 2.96 -0.56 16.33
C ASN A 138 3.06 0.69 17.24
N VAL A 139 1.94 1.20 17.76
CA VAL A 139 1.93 2.29 18.73
C VAL A 139 2.55 1.84 20.07
N PHE A 140 2.29 0.60 20.51
CA PHE A 140 2.95 0.06 21.71
C PHE A 140 4.44 -0.22 21.46
N ASP A 141 4.80 -0.69 20.27
CA ASP A 141 6.20 -0.91 19.91
C ASP A 141 6.97 0.44 19.89
N PHE A 142 6.34 1.51 19.37
CA PHE A 142 6.85 2.88 19.49
C PHE A 142 6.95 3.36 20.94
N ALA A 143 5.95 3.04 21.76
CA ALA A 143 5.98 3.37 23.19
C ALA A 143 7.13 2.66 23.93
N ILE A 144 7.48 1.44 23.56
CA ILE A 144 8.65 0.73 24.08
C ILE A 144 9.95 1.41 23.64
N GLN A 145 10.08 1.73 22.35
CA GLN A 145 11.27 2.37 21.79
C GLN A 145 11.56 3.74 22.44
N ASN A 146 10.53 4.43 22.90
CA ASN A 146 10.63 5.74 23.56
C ASN A 146 10.53 5.67 25.11
N ASP A 147 10.70 4.48 25.70
CA ASP A 147 10.69 4.24 27.16
C ASP A 147 9.39 4.65 27.89
N TYR A 148 8.23 4.62 27.20
CA TYR A 148 6.92 4.84 27.83
C TYR A 148 6.46 3.62 28.63
N ILE A 149 6.73 2.44 28.10
CA ILE A 149 6.41 1.13 28.71
C ILE A 149 7.57 0.15 28.49
N GLU A 150 7.64 -0.92 29.30
CA GLU A 150 8.69 -1.94 29.17
C GLU A 150 8.32 -3.06 28.20
N THR A 151 7.04 -3.42 28.14
CA THR A 151 6.56 -4.56 27.35
C THR A 151 5.25 -4.23 26.65
N SER A 152 5.04 -4.81 25.48
CA SER A 152 3.80 -4.65 24.75
C SER A 152 2.71 -5.59 25.30
N PRO A 153 1.50 -5.07 25.58
CA PRO A 153 0.36 -5.92 25.96
C PRO A 153 -0.12 -6.84 24.82
N PHE A 154 0.33 -6.62 23.59
CA PHE A 154 0.08 -7.53 22.48
C PHE A 154 1.01 -8.76 22.46
N ASN A 155 2.00 -8.84 23.35
CA ASN A 155 2.88 -10.00 23.40
C ASN A 155 2.11 -11.28 23.73
N ASN A 156 2.40 -12.36 22.98
CA ASN A 156 1.76 -13.67 23.15
C ASN A 156 0.22 -13.62 23.02
N THR A 157 -0.33 -12.74 22.19
CA THR A 157 -1.74 -12.76 21.80
C THR A 157 -1.96 -13.71 20.63
N VAL A 158 -3.16 -14.25 20.51
CA VAL A 158 -3.55 -15.22 19.48
C VAL A 158 -4.39 -14.52 18.41
N TYR A 159 -4.12 -14.83 17.14
CA TYR A 159 -4.86 -14.31 16.00
C TYR A 159 -5.80 -15.40 15.47
N PRO A 160 -7.10 -15.39 15.82
CA PRO A 160 -8.04 -16.40 15.38
C PRO A 160 -8.23 -16.35 13.85
N LYS A 161 -8.75 -17.43 13.29
CA LYS A 161 -9.30 -17.39 11.94
C LYS A 161 -10.55 -16.51 11.96
N THR A 162 -10.73 -15.70 10.92
CA THR A 162 -11.97 -14.91 10.79
C THR A 162 -13.18 -15.83 10.72
N THR A 163 -14.24 -15.46 11.40
CA THR A 163 -15.54 -16.15 11.35
C THR A 163 -16.48 -15.56 10.30
N ILE A 164 -16.04 -14.52 9.60
CA ILE A 164 -16.81 -13.93 8.51
C ILE A 164 -16.71 -14.86 7.32
N PHE A 165 -17.75 -15.64 7.12
CA PHE A 165 -18.02 -16.32 5.86
C PHE A 165 -18.82 -15.33 5.02
N GLU A 166 -18.24 -14.89 3.91
CA GLU A 166 -19.01 -14.12 2.94
C GLU A 166 -20.05 -15.08 2.33
N ASP A 167 -21.31 -14.80 2.57
CA ASP A 167 -22.43 -15.23 1.71
C ASP A 167 -22.38 -14.43 0.38
N ASP A 168 -21.19 -14.09 -0.05
CA ASP A 168 -21.02 -13.38 -1.29
C ASP A 168 -21.19 -14.39 -2.43
N GLU A 169 -22.08 -14.07 -3.38
CA GLU A 169 -21.97 -14.53 -4.76
C GLU A 169 -20.48 -14.64 -5.07
N LYS A 170 -19.98 -15.86 -5.31
CA LYS A 170 -18.55 -16.13 -5.50
C LYS A 170 -17.99 -15.10 -6.46
N LEU A 171 -17.16 -14.17 -5.93
CA LEU A 171 -16.41 -13.27 -6.77
C LEU A 171 -15.44 -14.12 -7.61
N GLU A 172 -15.68 -14.16 -8.90
CA GLU A 172 -14.69 -14.73 -9.80
C GLU A 172 -13.41 -13.90 -9.76
N LYS A 173 -12.29 -14.58 -9.87
CA LYS A 173 -10.98 -13.89 -9.85
C LYS A 173 -10.75 -13.11 -11.13
N PHE A 174 -11.18 -13.64 -12.25
CA PHE A 174 -11.05 -13.06 -13.60
C PHE A 174 -12.08 -13.67 -14.53
N TRP A 175 -12.32 -13.04 -15.67
CA TRP A 175 -13.10 -13.56 -16.77
C TRP A 175 -12.20 -14.29 -17.77
N ASP A 176 -12.72 -15.36 -18.36
CA ASP A 176 -12.14 -16.04 -19.49
C ASP A 176 -12.26 -15.22 -20.79
N LYS A 177 -11.86 -15.84 -21.90
CA LYS A 177 -11.91 -15.22 -23.24
C LYS A 177 -13.35 -14.91 -23.68
N GLU A 178 -14.26 -15.86 -23.50
CA GLU A 178 -15.64 -15.74 -23.97
C GLU A 178 -16.40 -14.68 -23.18
N GLN A 179 -16.28 -14.68 -21.86
CA GLN A 179 -16.86 -13.68 -20.97
C GLN A 179 -16.31 -12.28 -21.24
N SER A 180 -15.01 -12.17 -21.48
CA SER A 180 -14.34 -10.91 -21.80
C SER A 180 -14.80 -10.32 -23.13
N LEU A 181 -14.92 -11.14 -24.17
CA LEU A 181 -15.41 -10.72 -25.47
C LEU A 181 -16.89 -10.32 -25.39
N TYR A 182 -17.73 -11.17 -24.78
CA TYR A 182 -19.15 -10.90 -24.59
C TYR A 182 -19.38 -9.57 -23.86
N PHE A 183 -18.61 -9.31 -22.78
CA PHE A 183 -18.68 -8.04 -22.04
C PHE A 183 -18.39 -6.84 -22.94
N LEU A 184 -17.32 -6.89 -23.74
CA LEU A 184 -16.94 -5.80 -24.63
C LEU A 184 -17.98 -5.57 -25.74
N GLU A 185 -18.50 -6.61 -26.34
CA GLU A 185 -19.54 -6.55 -27.36
C GLU A 185 -20.84 -5.94 -26.83
N ARG A 186 -21.33 -6.45 -25.68
CA ARG A 186 -22.52 -5.90 -25.02
C ARG A 186 -22.32 -4.44 -24.61
N LEU A 187 -21.15 -4.11 -24.11
CA LEU A 187 -20.85 -2.74 -23.70
C LEU A 187 -20.74 -1.78 -24.89
N LYS A 188 -20.17 -2.23 -26.02
CA LYS A 188 -20.13 -1.47 -27.27
C LYS A 188 -21.52 -1.22 -27.81
N ALA A 189 -22.40 -2.22 -27.80
CA ALA A 189 -23.75 -2.12 -28.33
C ALA A 189 -24.71 -1.28 -27.47
N THR A 190 -24.55 -1.32 -26.13
CA THR A 190 -25.55 -0.75 -25.19
C THR A 190 -25.00 0.32 -24.25
N GLY A 191 -23.69 0.53 -24.24
CA GLY A 191 -22.99 1.47 -23.37
C GLY A 191 -22.83 2.86 -23.99
N THR A 192 -22.36 3.80 -23.17
CA THR A 192 -21.90 5.09 -23.65
C THR A 192 -20.43 4.97 -24.09
N LEU A 193 -19.99 5.82 -25.03
CA LEU A 193 -18.59 5.90 -25.46
C LEU A 193 -17.63 5.92 -24.26
N LYS A 194 -17.93 6.72 -23.25
CA LYS A 194 -17.13 6.85 -22.02
C LYS A 194 -16.98 5.52 -21.25
N ARG A 195 -18.08 4.77 -21.08
CA ARG A 195 -18.04 3.46 -20.37
C ARG A 195 -17.30 2.42 -21.20
N TYR A 196 -17.53 2.42 -22.52
CA TYR A 196 -16.82 1.52 -23.41
C TYR A 196 -15.33 1.78 -23.41
N ALA A 197 -14.91 3.04 -23.56
CA ALA A 197 -13.52 3.47 -23.47
C ALA A 197 -12.88 3.03 -22.13
N LEU A 198 -13.57 3.28 -21.01
CA LEU A 198 -13.07 2.99 -19.67
C LEU A 198 -12.78 1.50 -19.47
N PHE A 199 -13.77 0.65 -19.70
CA PHE A 199 -13.62 -0.78 -19.41
C PHE A 199 -12.82 -1.53 -20.47
N ARG A 200 -12.90 -1.12 -21.75
CA ARG A 200 -12.04 -1.64 -22.80
C ARG A 200 -10.57 -1.37 -22.49
N THR A 201 -10.24 -0.13 -22.13
CA THR A 201 -8.86 0.23 -21.76
C THR A 201 -8.38 -0.58 -20.55
N LEU A 202 -9.20 -0.73 -19.49
CA LEU A 202 -8.83 -1.53 -18.32
C LEU A 202 -8.56 -2.99 -18.68
N LEU A 203 -9.44 -3.60 -19.47
CA LEU A 203 -9.36 -5.02 -19.81
C LEU A 203 -8.20 -5.32 -20.76
N LEU A 204 -7.94 -4.49 -21.77
CA LEU A 204 -6.93 -4.77 -22.78
C LEU A 204 -5.52 -4.31 -22.41
N THR A 205 -5.39 -3.33 -21.50
CA THR A 205 -4.08 -2.84 -21.05
C THR A 205 -3.67 -3.40 -19.70
N GLY A 206 -4.61 -3.93 -18.93
CA GLY A 206 -4.38 -4.40 -17.57
C GLY A 206 -3.88 -3.31 -16.59
N MET A 207 -4.02 -2.03 -16.91
CA MET A 207 -3.61 -0.94 -16.01
C MET A 207 -4.43 -0.91 -14.74
N ARG A 208 -3.85 -0.35 -13.67
CA ARG A 208 -4.57 -0.19 -12.41
C ARG A 208 -5.63 0.90 -12.53
N LYS A 209 -6.75 0.74 -11.81
CA LYS A 209 -7.85 1.73 -11.82
C LYS A 209 -7.37 3.16 -11.57
N GLY A 210 -6.49 3.37 -10.57
CA GLY A 210 -5.94 4.70 -10.28
C GLY A 210 -5.03 5.25 -11.38
N GLU A 211 -4.36 4.39 -12.15
CA GLU A 211 -3.56 4.75 -13.32
C GLU A 211 -4.48 5.23 -14.44
N LEU A 212 -5.53 4.46 -14.74
CA LEU A 212 -6.54 4.84 -15.75
C LEU A 212 -7.19 6.20 -15.44
N LEU A 213 -7.65 6.39 -14.21
CA LEU A 213 -8.32 7.62 -13.81
C LEU A 213 -7.40 8.85 -13.78
N ALA A 214 -6.08 8.63 -13.71
CA ALA A 214 -5.06 9.68 -13.77
C ALA A 214 -4.70 10.10 -15.21
N LEU A 215 -5.15 9.35 -16.23
CA LEU A 215 -4.79 9.62 -17.62
C LEU A 215 -5.29 10.99 -18.09
N GLN A 216 -4.40 11.70 -18.72
CA GLN A 216 -4.65 13.00 -19.32
C GLN A 216 -4.49 12.94 -20.85
N GLU A 217 -5.00 13.93 -21.57
CA GLU A 217 -4.91 13.96 -23.04
C GLU A 217 -3.48 13.82 -23.55
N ASN A 218 -2.50 14.43 -22.88
CA ASN A 218 -1.09 14.39 -23.27
C ASN A 218 -0.41 13.04 -23.00
N ASP A 219 -1.06 12.11 -22.28
CA ASP A 219 -0.53 10.77 -22.08
C ASP A 219 -0.82 9.85 -23.27
N LEU A 220 -1.69 10.26 -24.20
CA LEU A 220 -1.99 9.53 -25.44
C LEU A 220 -1.13 10.07 -26.59
N HIS A 221 -0.25 9.23 -27.13
CA HIS A 221 0.70 9.58 -28.19
C HIS A 221 0.16 9.12 -29.55
N GLU A 222 -0.18 10.07 -30.43
CA GLU A 222 -0.81 9.78 -31.72
C GLU A 222 0.13 9.08 -32.70
N GLU A 223 1.39 9.48 -32.75
CA GLU A 223 2.38 8.94 -33.70
C GLU A 223 2.72 7.48 -33.44
N THR A 224 2.80 7.09 -32.17
CA THR A 224 3.22 5.73 -31.75
C THR A 224 2.06 4.83 -31.36
N GLN A 225 0.84 5.37 -31.28
CA GLN A 225 -0.36 4.71 -30.75
C GLN A 225 -0.13 4.12 -29.35
N MET A 226 0.64 4.82 -28.53
CA MET A 226 0.97 4.42 -27.15
C MET A 226 0.26 5.30 -26.13
N ILE A 227 0.10 4.76 -24.93
CA ILE A 227 -0.35 5.50 -23.76
C ILE A 227 0.69 5.40 -22.65
N SER A 228 1.09 6.55 -22.08
CA SER A 228 2.08 6.62 -21.01
C SER A 228 1.42 6.55 -19.63
N ILE A 229 1.88 5.64 -18.79
CA ILE A 229 1.44 5.49 -17.40
C ILE A 229 2.54 6.04 -16.50
N THR A 230 2.39 7.28 -16.04
CA THR A 230 3.39 7.99 -15.23
C THR A 230 2.87 8.42 -13.86
N LYS A 231 1.57 8.27 -13.62
CA LYS A 231 0.89 8.79 -12.42
C LYS A 231 -0.30 7.94 -12.01
N THR A 232 -0.76 8.11 -10.79
CA THR A 232 -1.97 7.48 -10.25
C THR A 232 -2.82 8.50 -9.52
N LEU A 233 -4.13 8.36 -9.62
CA LEU A 233 -5.09 9.22 -8.95
C LEU A 233 -5.34 8.75 -7.52
N PHE A 234 -5.33 9.69 -6.60
CA PHE A 234 -5.68 9.51 -5.19
C PHE A 234 -6.68 10.59 -4.78
N TYR A 235 -7.64 10.25 -3.91
CA TYR A 235 -8.54 11.20 -3.27
C TYR A 235 -8.27 11.24 -1.77
N ASP A 236 -8.09 12.44 -1.22
CA ASP A 236 -7.92 12.66 0.21
C ASP A 236 -9.26 12.60 0.96
N GLU A 237 -9.22 12.82 2.27
CA GLU A 237 -10.39 12.80 3.15
C GLU A 237 -11.43 13.89 2.82
N ASN A 238 -10.98 15.02 2.29
CA ASN A 238 -11.84 16.15 1.88
C ASN A 238 -12.44 15.91 0.49
N GLY A 239 -12.09 14.80 -0.17
CA GLY A 239 -12.56 14.48 -1.52
C GLY A 239 -11.81 15.21 -2.62
N ASN A 240 -10.67 15.87 -2.33
CA ASN A 240 -9.81 16.48 -3.32
C ASN A 240 -8.95 15.41 -3.99
N TYR A 241 -8.80 15.51 -5.30
CA TYR A 241 -7.92 14.61 -6.02
C TYR A 241 -6.46 15.07 -6.01
N GLN A 242 -5.57 14.12 -5.97
CA GLN A 242 -4.12 14.33 -6.08
C GLN A 242 -3.54 13.36 -7.10
N LEU A 243 -2.60 13.86 -7.92
CA LEU A 243 -1.82 13.02 -8.82
C LEU A 243 -0.52 12.63 -8.12
N LEU A 244 -0.38 11.36 -7.83
CA LEU A 244 0.79 10.79 -7.17
C LEU A 244 1.67 10.05 -8.18
N LYS A 245 2.98 10.06 -7.94
CA LYS A 245 3.90 9.16 -8.66
C LYS A 245 3.59 7.70 -8.30
N PRO A 246 3.74 6.76 -9.24
CA PRO A 246 3.57 5.33 -8.96
C PRO A 246 4.41 4.87 -7.79
N LYS A 247 4.02 3.75 -7.16
CA LYS A 247 4.72 3.21 -5.99
C LYS A 247 6.13 2.68 -6.32
N THR A 248 6.31 2.16 -7.53
CA THR A 248 7.56 1.56 -8.01
C THR A 248 7.94 2.13 -9.37
N SER A 249 9.22 2.14 -9.69
CA SER A 249 9.72 2.52 -11.02
C SER A 249 9.16 1.63 -12.14
N SER A 250 8.98 0.35 -11.87
CA SER A 250 8.37 -0.61 -12.81
C SER A 250 6.92 -0.30 -13.19
N SER A 251 6.23 0.55 -12.40
CA SER A 251 4.87 1.00 -12.72
C SER A 251 4.84 2.10 -13.77
N VAL A 252 5.96 2.81 -14.01
CA VAL A 252 6.08 3.77 -15.10
C VAL A 252 6.37 3.01 -16.37
N ARG A 253 5.48 3.11 -17.35
CA ARG A 253 5.56 2.34 -18.60
C ARG A 253 4.70 2.94 -19.69
N ASP A 254 5.04 2.61 -20.92
CA ASP A 254 4.24 2.87 -22.09
C ASP A 254 3.57 1.58 -22.56
N ILE A 255 2.31 1.68 -22.95
CA ILE A 255 1.54 0.54 -23.47
C ILE A 255 1.08 0.89 -24.88
N HIS A 256 1.37 0.00 -25.82
CA HIS A 256 0.83 0.08 -27.18
C HIS A 256 -0.65 -0.29 -27.16
N LEU A 257 -1.48 0.52 -27.81
CA LEU A 257 -2.92 0.31 -27.88
C LEU A 257 -3.28 -0.32 -29.23
N ASP A 258 -4.28 -1.19 -29.21
CA ASP A 258 -4.90 -1.65 -30.44
C ASP A 258 -5.63 -0.47 -31.14
N PRO A 259 -5.81 -0.52 -32.49
CA PRO A 259 -6.37 0.59 -33.23
C PRO A 259 -7.75 1.04 -32.72
N GLU A 260 -8.60 0.11 -32.28
CA GLU A 260 -9.93 0.44 -31.78
C GLU A 260 -9.88 1.14 -30.42
N THR A 261 -9.07 0.65 -29.48
CA THR A 261 -8.89 1.30 -28.17
C THR A 261 -8.35 2.72 -28.35
N PHE A 262 -7.39 2.88 -29.24
CA PHE A 262 -6.82 4.19 -29.56
C PHE A 262 -7.88 5.14 -30.15
N ALA A 263 -8.65 4.69 -31.13
CA ALA A 263 -9.71 5.48 -31.75
C ALA A 263 -10.79 5.92 -30.75
N VAL A 264 -11.24 5.00 -29.90
CA VAL A 264 -12.25 5.24 -28.86
C VAL A 264 -11.77 6.27 -27.84
N LEU A 265 -10.52 6.20 -27.41
CA LEU A 265 -9.93 7.20 -26.50
C LEU A 265 -9.81 8.57 -27.16
N LYS A 266 -9.39 8.61 -28.42
CA LYS A 266 -9.31 9.85 -29.23
C LYS A 266 -10.67 10.52 -29.38
N ASP A 267 -11.72 9.74 -29.66
CA ASP A 267 -13.09 10.24 -29.76
C ASP A 267 -13.61 10.76 -28.41
N LEU A 268 -13.31 10.08 -27.31
CA LEU A 268 -13.64 10.57 -25.97
C LEU A 268 -12.94 11.89 -25.65
N ILE A 269 -11.65 12.03 -25.98
CA ILE A 269 -10.89 13.28 -25.86
C ILE A 269 -11.54 14.39 -26.67
N ARG A 270 -11.95 14.09 -27.90
CA ARG A 270 -12.64 15.06 -28.78
C ARG A 270 -13.97 15.53 -28.18
N GLN A 271 -14.78 14.61 -27.63
CA GLN A 271 -15.99 14.95 -26.88
C GLN A 271 -15.70 15.86 -25.67
N ASN A 272 -14.72 15.50 -24.86
CA ASN A 272 -14.34 16.30 -23.69
C ASN A 272 -13.86 17.70 -24.09
N LYS A 273 -13.10 17.84 -25.18
CA LYS A 273 -12.69 19.16 -25.73
C LYS A 273 -13.90 19.99 -26.11
N LYS A 274 -14.88 19.38 -26.80
CA LYS A 274 -16.12 20.09 -27.19
C LYS A 274 -16.91 20.55 -25.95
N LEU A 275 -17.07 19.69 -24.96
CA LEU A 275 -17.77 20.04 -23.71
C LEU A 275 -17.08 21.21 -22.98
N ARG A 276 -15.75 21.19 -22.86
CA ARG A 276 -15.01 22.30 -22.24
C ARG A 276 -15.15 23.63 -23.01
N LEU A 277 -15.13 23.58 -24.32
CA LEU A 277 -15.36 24.79 -25.16
C LEU A 277 -16.76 25.35 -24.93
N LEU A 278 -17.79 24.51 -24.84
CA LEU A 278 -19.16 24.94 -24.61
C LEU A 278 -19.40 25.49 -23.20
N SER A 279 -18.73 24.94 -22.18
CA SER A 279 -18.87 25.42 -20.81
C SER A 279 -18.07 26.70 -20.52
N GLY A 280 -17.04 27.02 -21.32
CA GLY A 280 -16.10 28.09 -21.04
C GLY A 280 -15.17 27.88 -19.86
N GLU A 281 -15.21 26.68 -19.22
CA GLU A 281 -14.43 26.41 -18.02
C GLU A 281 -12.93 26.16 -18.31
N LYS A 282 -12.09 26.83 -17.54
CA LYS A 282 -10.64 26.60 -17.53
C LYS A 282 -10.28 25.49 -16.51
N VAL A 283 -9.83 24.34 -17.02
CA VAL A 283 -9.42 23.21 -16.17
C VAL A 283 -7.90 23.14 -16.05
N LYS A 284 -7.42 22.85 -14.85
CA LYS A 284 -5.98 22.68 -14.58
C LYS A 284 -5.42 21.40 -15.24
N HIS A 285 -6.19 20.31 -15.21
CA HIS A 285 -5.81 19.02 -15.75
C HIS A 285 -6.83 18.51 -16.75
N LYS A 286 -6.38 18.12 -17.93
CA LYS A 286 -7.24 17.64 -19.02
C LYS A 286 -7.35 16.11 -18.94
N PHE A 287 -8.07 15.60 -17.95
CA PHE A 287 -8.30 14.16 -17.80
C PHE A 287 -9.13 13.59 -18.96
N ILE A 288 -8.88 12.31 -19.29
CA ILE A 288 -9.65 11.57 -20.29
C ILE A 288 -10.99 11.10 -19.69
N PHE A 289 -10.98 10.58 -18.46
CA PHE A 289 -12.16 10.04 -17.79
C PHE A 289 -12.71 11.00 -16.74
N ILE A 290 -13.67 11.82 -17.14
CA ILE A 290 -14.21 12.93 -16.35
C ILE A 290 -15.70 12.81 -16.04
N LYS A 291 -16.10 13.48 -14.95
CA LYS A 291 -17.49 13.90 -14.73
C LYS A 291 -17.77 15.11 -15.60
N GLU A 292 -18.85 15.08 -16.36
CA GLU A 292 -19.21 16.17 -17.29
C GLU A 292 -19.58 17.46 -16.56
N SER A 293 -20.10 17.33 -15.32
CA SER A 293 -20.55 18.49 -14.52
C SER A 293 -19.42 19.30 -13.89
N SER A 294 -18.22 18.72 -13.71
CA SER A 294 -17.11 19.38 -13.00
C SER A 294 -15.76 19.26 -13.70
N PHE A 295 -15.69 18.52 -14.79
CA PHE A 295 -14.45 18.15 -15.49
C PHE A 295 -13.39 17.46 -14.61
N GLU A 296 -13.77 17.09 -13.40
CA GLU A 296 -12.92 16.32 -12.50
C GLU A 296 -12.89 14.83 -12.87
N PRO A 297 -11.83 14.11 -12.52
CA PRO A 297 -11.78 12.66 -12.74
C PRO A 297 -12.85 11.93 -11.91
N PHE A 298 -13.22 10.72 -12.33
CA PHE A 298 -14.12 9.88 -11.53
C PHE A 298 -13.49 9.45 -10.22
N ARG A 299 -14.31 9.34 -9.18
CA ARG A 299 -13.91 8.66 -7.94
C ARG A 299 -13.71 7.16 -8.16
N ASN A 300 -12.84 6.57 -7.37
CA ASN A 300 -12.57 5.13 -7.42
C ASN A 300 -13.82 4.25 -7.19
N SER A 301 -14.77 4.69 -6.37
CA SER A 301 -16.04 4.00 -6.11
C SER A 301 -16.90 3.90 -7.37
N TYR A 302 -16.96 4.97 -8.18
CA TYR A 302 -17.77 5.01 -9.41
C TYR A 302 -17.46 3.83 -10.36
N VAL A 303 -16.17 3.55 -10.59
CA VAL A 303 -15.78 2.47 -11.50
C VAL A 303 -16.23 1.10 -10.99
N ASN A 304 -16.12 0.88 -9.67
CA ASN A 304 -16.60 -0.36 -9.03
C ASN A 304 -18.12 -0.51 -9.14
N GLU A 305 -18.86 0.56 -8.84
CA GLU A 305 -20.33 0.57 -8.90
C GLU A 305 -20.84 0.32 -10.32
N VAL A 306 -20.22 0.96 -11.31
CA VAL A 306 -20.58 0.76 -12.72
C VAL A 306 -20.28 -0.66 -13.15
N LEU A 307 -19.10 -1.22 -12.81
CA LEU A 307 -18.77 -2.61 -13.15
C LEU A 307 -19.78 -3.59 -12.52
N ASN A 308 -20.11 -3.44 -11.25
CA ASN A 308 -21.09 -4.30 -10.57
C ASN A 308 -22.48 -4.24 -11.27
N LYS A 309 -22.92 -3.03 -11.64
CA LYS A 309 -24.18 -2.86 -12.38
C LYS A 309 -24.14 -3.52 -13.78
N LEU A 310 -22.99 -3.45 -14.45
CA LEU A 310 -22.82 -4.06 -15.78
C LEU A 310 -22.73 -5.59 -15.68
N CYS A 311 -22.03 -6.15 -14.69
CA CYS A 311 -22.03 -7.60 -14.46
C CYS A 311 -23.44 -8.11 -14.27
N LYS A 312 -24.24 -7.48 -13.40
CA LYS A 312 -25.63 -7.86 -13.18
C LYS A 312 -26.49 -7.72 -14.44
N ARG A 313 -26.34 -6.61 -15.19
CA ARG A 313 -27.11 -6.34 -16.41
C ARG A 313 -26.82 -7.32 -17.53
N PHE A 314 -25.57 -7.80 -17.65
CA PHE A 314 -25.10 -8.68 -18.70
C PHE A 314 -25.07 -10.15 -18.26
N GLU A 315 -25.54 -10.44 -17.04
CA GLU A 315 -25.56 -11.78 -16.45
C GLU A 315 -24.18 -12.44 -16.42
N LEU A 316 -23.13 -11.62 -16.23
CA LEU A 316 -21.75 -12.08 -16.10
C LEU A 316 -21.38 -12.33 -14.64
N PRO A 317 -20.50 -13.30 -14.37
CA PRO A 317 -19.94 -13.49 -13.04
C PRO A 317 -19.36 -12.19 -12.50
N ARG A 318 -19.63 -11.88 -11.23
CA ARG A 318 -19.15 -10.67 -10.60
C ARG A 318 -17.64 -10.75 -10.40
N ILE A 319 -16.92 -9.73 -10.88
CA ILE A 319 -15.48 -9.56 -10.64
C ILE A 319 -15.19 -8.17 -10.09
N THR A 320 -14.00 -8.00 -9.53
CA THR A 320 -13.51 -6.67 -9.14
C THR A 320 -12.93 -5.93 -10.33
N VAL A 321 -12.77 -4.60 -10.25
CA VAL A 321 -12.00 -3.84 -11.27
C VAL A 321 -10.56 -4.35 -11.36
N HIS A 322 -9.99 -4.88 -10.27
CA HIS A 322 -8.69 -5.55 -10.31
C HIS A 322 -8.76 -6.92 -11.00
N GLY A 323 -9.92 -7.58 -10.97
CA GLY A 323 -10.19 -8.78 -11.73
C GLY A 323 -10.09 -8.59 -13.25
N LEU A 324 -10.44 -7.41 -13.79
CA LEU A 324 -10.20 -7.08 -15.20
C LEU A 324 -8.71 -7.14 -15.56
N ARG A 325 -7.84 -6.69 -14.67
CA ARG A 325 -6.39 -6.81 -14.87
C ARG A 325 -5.92 -8.27 -14.77
N HIS A 326 -6.54 -9.07 -13.92
CA HIS A 326 -6.30 -10.52 -13.90
C HIS A 326 -6.78 -11.18 -15.17
N SER A 327 -7.95 -10.79 -15.71
CA SER A 327 -8.43 -11.25 -17.03
C SER A 327 -7.43 -10.90 -18.14
N CYS A 328 -6.93 -9.67 -18.17
CA CYS A 328 -5.88 -9.28 -19.14
C CYS A 328 -4.66 -10.21 -19.06
N ALA A 329 -4.15 -10.46 -17.84
CA ALA A 329 -2.99 -11.34 -17.65
C ALA A 329 -3.30 -12.78 -18.10
N SER A 330 -4.47 -13.32 -17.72
CA SER A 330 -4.92 -14.66 -18.09
C SER A 330 -5.03 -14.81 -19.60
N LEU A 331 -5.64 -13.83 -20.29
CA LEU A 331 -5.76 -13.81 -21.74
C LEU A 331 -4.41 -13.76 -22.45
N LEU A 332 -3.45 -13.00 -21.93
CA LEU A 332 -2.09 -12.94 -22.46
C LEU A 332 -1.35 -14.28 -22.29
N PHE A 333 -1.51 -14.94 -21.14
CA PHE A 333 -0.95 -16.28 -20.94
C PHE A 333 -1.57 -17.31 -21.86
N ALA A 334 -2.90 -17.32 -22.00
CA ALA A 334 -3.59 -18.19 -22.95
C ALA A 334 -3.19 -17.93 -24.42
N ALA A 335 -2.75 -16.71 -24.73
CA ALA A 335 -2.16 -16.36 -26.03
C ALA A 335 -0.68 -16.73 -26.18
N GLY A 336 -0.04 -17.38 -25.18
CA GLY A 336 1.35 -17.81 -25.21
C GLY A 336 2.37 -16.71 -24.93
N VAL A 337 1.97 -15.57 -24.36
CA VAL A 337 2.89 -14.48 -24.05
C VAL A 337 3.76 -14.83 -22.85
N ASP A 338 5.08 -14.62 -22.98
CA ASP A 338 6.05 -14.88 -21.92
C ASP A 338 5.74 -14.11 -20.63
N ILE A 339 5.91 -14.77 -19.49
CA ILE A 339 5.57 -14.24 -18.16
C ILE A 339 6.30 -12.93 -17.82
N LYS A 340 7.56 -12.75 -18.28
CA LYS A 340 8.33 -11.51 -18.06
C LYS A 340 7.76 -10.37 -18.90
N VAL A 341 7.25 -10.65 -20.09
CA VAL A 341 6.59 -9.66 -20.94
C VAL A 341 5.29 -9.22 -20.30
N VAL A 342 4.47 -10.16 -19.80
CA VAL A 342 3.23 -9.86 -19.05
C VAL A 342 3.56 -9.07 -17.77
N GLN A 343 4.59 -9.46 -17.01
CA GLN A 343 5.05 -8.72 -15.82
C GLN A 343 5.38 -7.26 -16.16
N LYS A 344 6.14 -7.03 -17.24
CA LYS A 344 6.54 -5.69 -17.68
C LYS A 344 5.33 -4.86 -18.12
N LEU A 345 4.44 -5.43 -18.92
CA LEU A 345 3.22 -4.77 -19.39
C LEU A 345 2.32 -4.35 -18.21
N LEU A 346 2.15 -5.24 -17.24
CA LEU A 346 1.35 -4.95 -16.06
C LEU A 346 2.08 -3.99 -15.08
N GLY A 347 3.41 -3.92 -15.09
CA GLY A 347 4.20 -3.14 -14.13
C GLY A 347 4.15 -3.74 -12.73
N HIS A 348 4.35 -5.07 -12.62
CA HIS A 348 4.53 -5.76 -11.34
C HIS A 348 5.99 -5.68 -10.90
N ALA A 349 6.24 -5.20 -9.68
CA ALA A 349 7.59 -5.11 -9.12
C ALA A 349 8.20 -6.50 -8.88
N HIS A 350 7.36 -7.47 -8.51
CA HIS A 350 7.76 -8.84 -8.19
C HIS A 350 7.07 -9.82 -9.12
N ILE A 351 7.83 -10.79 -9.63
CA ILE A 351 7.34 -11.78 -10.59
C ILE A 351 6.30 -12.72 -9.97
N GLU A 352 6.39 -12.96 -8.66
CA GLU A 352 5.47 -13.82 -7.91
C GLU A 352 4.01 -13.35 -8.05
N THR A 353 3.81 -12.03 -8.14
CA THR A 353 2.47 -11.46 -8.36
C THR A 353 1.89 -11.90 -9.72
N THR A 354 2.73 -12.04 -10.73
CA THR A 354 2.35 -12.49 -12.07
C THR A 354 2.20 -14.01 -12.12
N MET A 355 3.11 -14.74 -11.43
CA MET A 355 3.07 -16.20 -11.32
C MET A 355 1.80 -16.69 -10.62
N ASN A 356 1.32 -16.01 -9.59
CA ASN A 356 0.06 -16.37 -8.93
C ASN A 356 -1.16 -16.33 -9.85
N ILE A 357 -1.11 -15.54 -10.92
CA ILE A 357 -2.17 -15.53 -11.95
C ILE A 357 -1.93 -16.70 -12.93
N TYR A 358 -0.69 -16.92 -13.33
CA TYR A 358 -0.29 -17.96 -14.27
C TYR A 358 -0.65 -19.37 -13.76
N THR A 359 -0.44 -19.69 -12.48
CA THR A 359 -0.76 -20.98 -11.89
C THR A 359 -2.24 -21.37 -11.98
N HIS A 360 -3.15 -20.40 -12.07
CA HIS A 360 -4.58 -20.67 -12.24
C HIS A 360 -4.97 -20.97 -13.69
N VAL A 361 -4.19 -20.52 -14.68
CA VAL A 361 -4.44 -20.73 -16.11
C VAL A 361 -3.88 -22.07 -16.57
N THR A 362 -2.74 -22.49 -16.01
CA THR A 362 -2.02 -23.69 -16.45
C THR A 362 -2.62 -25.02 -15.96
N THR A 363 -3.57 -25.00 -15.04
CA THR A 363 -4.19 -26.25 -14.57
C THR A 363 -4.95 -26.96 -15.70
N GLU A 364 -5.51 -26.23 -16.66
CA GLU A 364 -6.16 -26.77 -17.86
C GLU A 364 -5.16 -27.22 -18.97
N GLU A 365 -3.92 -26.71 -18.91
CA GLU A 365 -2.89 -27.02 -19.90
C GLU A 365 -2.00 -28.22 -19.51
N ILE A 366 -2.02 -28.64 -18.23
CA ILE A 366 -1.21 -29.77 -17.76
C ILE A 366 -1.55 -31.06 -18.54
N GLU A 367 -2.81 -31.27 -18.88
CA GLU A 367 -3.22 -32.43 -19.69
C GLU A 367 -2.62 -32.41 -21.11
N LYS A 368 -2.40 -31.22 -21.67
CA LYS A 368 -1.81 -31.04 -23.00
C LYS A 368 -0.28 -31.08 -23.02
N THR A 369 0.34 -31.00 -21.84
CA THR A 369 1.82 -30.87 -21.72
C THR A 369 2.52 -32.13 -22.20
N THR A 370 1.94 -33.29 -21.96
CA THR A 370 2.48 -34.59 -22.42
C THR A 370 2.44 -34.68 -23.94
N ASP A 371 1.35 -34.26 -24.59
CA ASP A 371 1.22 -34.25 -26.04
C ASP A 371 2.19 -33.27 -26.69
N LEU A 372 2.40 -32.08 -26.07
CA LEU A 372 3.40 -31.10 -26.51
C LEU A 372 4.81 -31.67 -26.45
N LEU A 373 5.15 -32.37 -25.36
CA LEU A 373 6.45 -33.02 -25.21
C LEU A 373 6.66 -34.14 -26.26
N ILE A 374 5.64 -34.98 -26.49
CA ILE A 374 5.67 -36.03 -27.51
C ILE A 374 5.86 -35.42 -28.91
N ASN A 375 5.11 -34.37 -29.22
CA ASN A 375 5.21 -33.68 -30.51
C ASN A 375 6.60 -33.03 -30.69
N TYR A 376 7.15 -32.39 -29.66
CA TYR A 376 8.50 -31.83 -29.68
C TYR A 376 9.58 -32.91 -29.88
N LEU A 377 9.46 -34.07 -29.25
CA LEU A 377 10.39 -35.18 -29.39
C LEU A 377 10.30 -35.83 -30.76
N ASN A 378 9.13 -35.78 -31.39
CA ASN A 378 8.86 -36.36 -32.73
C ASN A 378 9.11 -35.40 -33.90
N GLU A 379 9.38 -34.09 -33.59
CA GLU A 379 9.79 -33.14 -34.64
C GLU A 379 11.10 -33.58 -35.29
N PRO A 380 11.16 -33.72 -36.62
CA PRO A 380 12.38 -34.10 -37.31
C PRO A 380 13.44 -32.98 -37.13
N LYS A 381 14.62 -33.35 -36.68
CA LYS A 381 15.77 -32.41 -36.51
C LYS A 381 15.94 -31.64 -37.83
N LYS A 382 15.64 -30.35 -37.84
CA LYS A 382 16.04 -29.44 -38.89
C LYS A 382 17.56 -29.55 -39.03
N LYS A 383 18.04 -30.15 -40.17
CA LYS A 383 19.45 -30.20 -40.50
C LYS A 383 19.99 -28.76 -40.47
N SER A 384 20.86 -28.47 -39.53
CA SER A 384 21.63 -27.24 -39.53
C SER A 384 22.52 -27.29 -40.75
N SER A 385 22.26 -26.46 -41.73
CA SER A 385 23.20 -26.19 -42.83
C SER A 385 24.37 -25.39 -42.27
N GLY A 386 25.33 -26.10 -41.65
CA GLY A 386 26.59 -25.55 -41.16
C GLY A 386 27.49 -25.20 -42.34
N GLY A 387 27.39 -23.99 -42.81
CA GLY A 387 28.39 -23.40 -43.67
C GLY A 387 29.59 -22.93 -42.80
N GLN A 388 30.59 -23.79 -42.62
CA GLN A 388 31.90 -23.37 -42.13
C GLN A 388 32.56 -22.46 -43.17
N LYS A 389 32.57 -21.14 -42.93
CA LYS A 389 33.45 -20.21 -43.63
C LYS A 389 34.88 -20.38 -43.08
N VAL A 390 35.70 -21.08 -43.83
CA VAL A 390 37.16 -21.14 -43.63
C VAL A 390 37.73 -19.74 -43.86
N VAL A 391 38.18 -19.07 -42.79
CA VAL A 391 38.91 -17.82 -42.86
C VAL A 391 40.37 -18.16 -43.22
N LYS A 392 40.80 -17.91 -44.47
CA LYS A 392 42.19 -17.93 -44.86
C LYS A 392 42.89 -16.72 -44.26
N LYS A 393 43.98 -16.97 -43.48
CA LYS A 393 44.93 -15.94 -43.06
C LYS A 393 45.76 -15.47 -44.25
N PRO A 394 45.97 -14.16 -44.42
CA PRO A 394 46.94 -13.66 -45.38
C PRO A 394 48.40 -13.82 -44.85
N LYS A 395 49.33 -14.06 -45.78
CA LYS A 395 50.79 -14.11 -45.55
C LYS A 395 51.35 -12.72 -45.22
#